data_46773c4dbe1dd8553d68097a50d9d976
#
_entry.id   46773c4dbe1dd8553d68097a50d9d976
#
_cell.length_a   1.000
_cell.length_b   1.000
_cell.length_c   1.000
_cell.angle_alpha   90.00
_cell.angle_beta   90.00
_cell.angle_gamma   90.00
#
_symmetry.space_group_name_H-M   'P 1'
#
loop_
_entity.id
_entity.type
_entity.pdbx_description
1 polymer ?
#
loop_
_entity_poly.entity_id
_entity_poly.type
_entity_poly.pdbx_seq_one_letter_code
_entity_poly.pdbx_strand_id
1 'polypeptide(L)'
;MGDITVKLVFYVAILFVMMVPGIILKKCHLVPDGFGKGISNLVLYVAQPVLVFQAYIRPFDMEILKNSVSVLILSVIMHSIFAVVAIVAFKKAKDSARRMLRTATVFSNAAFMGIPLIEAVLGSEATIYATVYNITFNIFLWSLGVYFCTAYRDMDKDGDIDSRKERLSTVFSSLGKAFVHPVTIAAFLGILVFLLPIDGLFTTPFLVEDKNIIWESLTMIKNLVAPLSMVVIGLRLADISFKGFFTDLYMYLFIFLRHFGLPFATVLLVALVKAIGIDIGDTVPLVLIIMSATPAASSSTMFAEKFDCDAAYASKLVAFSTILSILTMPAMLLIANLF
;
A
#
# COMPACT_ATOMS: atom_id res chain seq x y z
N MET A 1 21.82 -2.21 -11.68
CA MET A 1 20.39 -2.53 -11.91
C MET A 1 20.09 -4.03 -11.94
N GLY A 2 20.84 -4.88 -12.62
CA GLY A 2 20.60 -6.35 -12.58
C GLY A 2 20.58 -6.95 -11.18
N ASP A 3 21.42 -6.48 -10.28
CA ASP A 3 21.48 -6.93 -8.88
C ASP A 3 20.20 -6.56 -8.09
N ILE A 4 19.62 -5.37 -8.31
CA ILE A 4 18.36 -4.96 -7.66
C ILE A 4 17.20 -5.81 -8.12
N THR A 5 17.13 -6.15 -9.41
CA THR A 5 16.07 -7.02 -9.94
C THR A 5 16.17 -8.43 -9.36
N VAL A 6 17.37 -9.00 -9.29
CA VAL A 6 17.59 -10.31 -8.66
C VAL A 6 17.23 -10.29 -7.19
N LYS A 7 17.64 -9.26 -6.44
CA LYS A 7 17.24 -9.06 -5.05
C LYS A 7 15.71 -8.98 -4.92
N LEU A 8 15.04 -8.21 -5.78
CA LEU A 8 13.59 -8.09 -5.72
C LEU A 8 12.89 -9.43 -5.97
N VAL A 9 13.28 -10.18 -7.02
CA VAL A 9 12.74 -11.51 -7.30
C VAL A 9 12.89 -12.40 -6.07
N PHE A 10 14.07 -12.40 -5.46
CA PHE A 10 14.39 -13.19 -4.28
C PHE A 10 13.52 -12.79 -3.08
N TYR A 11 13.41 -11.50 -2.77
CA TYR A 11 12.59 -11.04 -1.64
C TYR A 11 11.09 -11.20 -1.89
N VAL A 12 10.61 -11.03 -3.12
CA VAL A 12 9.22 -11.36 -3.48
C VAL A 12 8.95 -12.85 -3.22
N ALA A 13 9.83 -13.74 -3.65
CA ALA A 13 9.70 -15.17 -3.36
C ALA A 13 9.67 -15.46 -1.85
N ILE A 14 10.56 -14.83 -1.07
CA ILE A 14 10.55 -14.94 0.41
C ILE A 14 9.20 -14.52 0.98
N LEU A 15 8.65 -13.37 0.56
CA LEU A 15 7.35 -12.90 1.04
C LEU A 15 6.24 -13.92 0.75
N PHE A 16 6.25 -14.54 -0.42
CA PHE A 16 5.27 -15.59 -0.75
C PHE A 16 5.44 -16.86 0.10
N VAL A 17 6.67 -17.29 0.35
CA VAL A 17 6.92 -18.42 1.27
C VAL A 17 6.43 -18.08 2.67
N MET A 18 6.59 -16.86 3.13
CA MET A 18 6.09 -16.39 4.44
C MET A 18 4.56 -16.31 4.53
N MET A 19 3.81 -16.41 3.42
CA MET A 19 2.34 -16.54 3.45
C MET A 19 1.89 -17.96 3.80
N VAL A 20 2.72 -18.97 3.52
CA VAL A 20 2.37 -20.40 3.71
C VAL A 20 1.94 -20.72 5.15
N PRO A 21 2.62 -20.29 6.22
CA PRO A 21 2.16 -20.47 7.59
C PRO A 21 0.74 -19.97 7.82
N GLY A 22 0.38 -18.78 7.28
CA GLY A 22 -0.98 -18.26 7.38
C GLY A 22 -2.02 -19.15 6.72
N ILE A 23 -1.71 -19.68 5.53
CA ILE A 23 -2.59 -20.61 4.81
C ILE A 23 -2.77 -21.91 5.63
N ILE A 24 -1.68 -22.46 6.17
CA ILE A 24 -1.72 -23.68 6.98
C ILE A 24 -2.55 -23.46 8.26
N LEU A 25 -2.29 -22.39 9.00
CA LEU A 25 -3.02 -22.07 10.23
C LEU A 25 -4.54 -22.02 10.01
N LYS A 26 -4.98 -21.40 8.91
CA LYS A 26 -6.41 -21.30 8.59
C LYS A 26 -6.99 -22.63 8.08
N LYS A 27 -6.32 -23.28 7.14
CA LYS A 27 -6.79 -24.56 6.55
C LYS A 27 -6.85 -25.70 7.55
N CYS A 28 -5.94 -25.74 8.50
CA CYS A 28 -5.90 -26.73 9.59
C CYS A 28 -6.78 -26.33 10.80
N HIS A 29 -7.53 -25.22 10.73
CA HIS A 29 -8.37 -24.71 11.82
C HIS A 29 -7.61 -24.51 13.15
N LEU A 30 -6.32 -24.16 13.09
CA LEU A 30 -5.47 -23.95 14.26
C LEU A 30 -5.65 -22.57 14.91
N VAL A 31 -6.39 -21.67 14.29
CA VAL A 31 -6.64 -20.33 14.77
C VAL A 31 -8.12 -19.99 14.71
N PRO A 32 -8.65 -19.20 15.67
CA PRO A 32 -10.05 -18.79 15.70
C PRO A 32 -10.37 -17.79 14.58
N ASP A 33 -11.67 -17.62 14.32
CA ASP A 33 -12.13 -16.55 13.45
C ASP A 33 -11.75 -15.18 14.02
N GLY A 34 -11.35 -14.25 13.12
CA GLY A 34 -10.87 -12.93 13.53
C GLY A 34 -9.39 -12.85 13.91
N PHE A 35 -8.66 -13.97 14.02
CA PHE A 35 -7.23 -13.98 14.34
C PHE A 35 -6.39 -13.09 13.41
N GLY A 36 -6.67 -13.13 12.11
CA GLY A 36 -6.01 -12.27 11.11
C GLY A 36 -6.24 -10.77 11.36
N LYS A 37 -7.40 -10.39 11.93
CA LYS A 37 -7.68 -8.99 12.32
C LYS A 37 -6.80 -8.57 13.51
N GLY A 38 -6.62 -9.45 14.49
CA GLY A 38 -5.72 -9.22 15.63
C GLY A 38 -4.29 -8.96 15.18
N ILE A 39 -3.75 -9.83 14.30
CA ILE A 39 -2.40 -9.66 13.74
C ILE A 39 -2.32 -8.38 12.91
N SER A 40 -3.33 -8.09 12.07
CA SER A 40 -3.37 -6.85 11.29
C SER A 40 -3.29 -5.60 12.19
N ASN A 41 -4.00 -5.61 13.33
CA ASN A 41 -3.94 -4.53 14.30
C ASN A 41 -2.54 -4.41 14.91
N LEU A 42 -1.90 -5.50 15.30
CA LEU A 42 -0.53 -5.49 15.81
C LEU A 42 0.45 -4.88 14.79
N VAL A 43 0.32 -5.26 13.53
CA VAL A 43 1.14 -4.69 12.46
C VAL A 43 0.87 -3.19 12.31
N LEU A 44 -0.39 -2.77 12.15
CA LEU A 44 -0.76 -1.40 11.81
C LEU A 44 -0.60 -0.41 12.97
N TYR A 45 -0.79 -0.87 14.22
CA TYR A 45 -0.77 0.02 15.39
C TYR A 45 0.53 -0.03 16.18
N VAL A 46 1.38 -1.05 15.97
CA VAL A 46 2.63 -1.22 16.71
C VAL A 46 3.83 -1.35 15.77
N ALA A 47 3.93 -2.43 15.01
CA ALA A 47 5.15 -2.75 14.29
C ALA A 47 5.44 -1.77 13.14
N GLN A 48 4.45 -1.42 12.34
CA GLN A 48 4.61 -0.53 11.20
C GLN A 48 4.87 0.94 11.59
N PRO A 49 4.21 1.54 12.60
CA PRO A 49 4.62 2.83 13.14
C PRO A 49 6.08 2.87 13.58
N VAL A 50 6.56 1.82 14.25
CA VAL A 50 7.98 1.72 14.66
C VAL A 50 8.91 1.66 13.45
N LEU A 51 8.59 0.84 12.44
CA LEU A 51 9.37 0.74 11.20
C LEU A 51 9.48 2.11 10.52
N VAL A 52 8.34 2.78 10.38
CA VAL A 52 8.26 4.09 9.74
C VAL A 52 9.04 5.14 10.52
N PHE A 53 8.81 5.25 11.83
CA PHE A 53 9.51 6.21 12.68
C PHE A 53 11.02 5.99 12.65
N GLN A 54 11.47 4.74 12.80
CA GLN A 54 12.90 4.39 12.82
C GLN A 54 13.61 4.73 11.51
N ALA A 55 12.91 4.70 10.36
CA ALA A 55 13.50 5.07 9.07
C ALA A 55 13.95 6.53 9.02
N TYR A 56 13.29 7.42 9.77
CA TYR A 56 13.62 8.85 9.83
C TYR A 56 14.69 9.21 10.88
N ILE A 57 15.07 8.29 11.76
CA ILE A 57 16.12 8.53 12.77
C ILE A 57 17.48 8.40 12.09
N ARG A 58 17.89 9.50 11.47
CA ARG A 58 19.15 9.66 10.74
C ARG A 58 19.50 11.14 10.61
N PRO A 59 20.77 11.48 10.37
CA PRO A 59 21.16 12.87 10.12
C PRO A 59 20.37 13.48 8.97
N PHE A 60 20.07 14.77 9.10
CA PHE A 60 19.36 15.53 8.06
C PHE A 60 20.15 15.51 6.75
N ASP A 61 19.44 15.26 5.66
CA ASP A 61 19.97 15.28 4.30
C ASP A 61 18.99 16.01 3.38
N MET A 62 19.46 17.04 2.71
CA MET A 62 18.67 17.87 1.80
C MET A 62 18.22 17.08 0.55
N GLU A 63 18.99 16.12 0.10
CA GLU A 63 18.65 15.28 -1.04
C GLU A 63 17.48 14.36 -0.70
N ILE A 64 17.48 13.75 0.48
CA ILE A 64 16.37 12.96 0.98
C ILE A 64 15.10 13.81 1.08
N LEU A 65 15.21 15.05 1.55
CA LEU A 65 14.05 15.95 1.63
C LEU A 65 13.50 16.29 0.23
N LYS A 66 14.36 16.67 -0.72
CA LYS A 66 13.96 16.96 -2.11
C LYS A 66 13.28 15.76 -2.76
N ASN A 67 13.88 14.58 -2.62
CA ASN A 67 13.36 13.33 -3.14
C ASN A 67 12.01 12.97 -2.49
N SER A 68 11.84 13.21 -1.18
CA SER A 68 10.57 13.04 -0.47
C SER A 68 9.47 13.93 -1.02
N VAL A 69 9.77 15.19 -1.31
CA VAL A 69 8.83 16.12 -1.95
C VAL A 69 8.47 15.66 -3.35
N SER A 70 9.44 15.18 -4.12
CA SER A 70 9.19 14.59 -5.45
C SER A 70 8.26 13.38 -5.37
N VAL A 71 8.48 12.47 -4.41
CA VAL A 71 7.57 11.33 -4.17
C VAL A 71 6.16 11.81 -3.80
N LEU A 72 6.03 12.83 -2.95
CA LEU A 72 4.73 13.37 -2.57
C LEU A 72 3.97 13.87 -3.80
N ILE A 73 4.59 14.71 -4.63
CA ILE A 73 3.97 15.26 -5.82
C ILE A 73 3.62 14.15 -6.83
N LEU A 74 4.57 13.27 -7.12
CA LEU A 74 4.37 12.20 -8.10
C LEU A 74 3.33 11.18 -7.64
N SER A 75 3.28 10.86 -6.35
CA SER A 75 2.27 9.94 -5.80
C SER A 75 0.85 10.54 -5.85
N VAL A 76 0.69 11.87 -5.69
CA VAL A 76 -0.60 12.56 -5.90
C VAL A 76 -1.02 12.45 -7.36
N ILE A 77 -0.11 12.72 -8.30
CA ILE A 77 -0.38 12.60 -9.74
C ILE A 77 -0.75 11.16 -10.09
N MET A 78 0.01 10.18 -9.60
CA MET A 78 -0.25 8.75 -9.82
C MET A 78 -1.63 8.33 -9.33
N HIS A 79 -1.98 8.63 -8.08
CA HIS A 79 -3.30 8.25 -7.54
C HIS A 79 -4.43 8.96 -8.28
N SER A 80 -4.22 10.19 -8.77
CA SER A 80 -5.18 10.90 -9.61
C SER A 80 -5.38 10.22 -10.96
N ILE A 81 -4.29 9.83 -11.63
CA ILE A 81 -4.33 9.06 -12.89
C ILE A 81 -5.05 7.73 -12.66
N PHE A 82 -4.69 7.00 -11.59
CA PHE A 82 -5.30 5.71 -11.26
C PHE A 82 -6.80 5.84 -10.99
N ALA A 83 -7.21 6.92 -10.32
CA ALA A 83 -8.61 7.23 -10.09
C ALA A 83 -9.39 7.45 -11.38
N VAL A 84 -8.86 8.28 -12.28
CA VAL A 84 -9.49 8.55 -13.58
C VAL A 84 -9.60 7.27 -14.40
N VAL A 85 -8.52 6.48 -14.50
CA VAL A 85 -8.52 5.20 -15.20
C VAL A 85 -9.58 4.25 -14.62
N ALA A 86 -9.64 4.09 -13.30
CA ALA A 86 -10.60 3.20 -12.65
C ALA A 86 -12.06 3.68 -12.84
N ILE A 87 -12.31 4.99 -12.77
CA ILE A 87 -13.66 5.56 -12.99
C ILE A 87 -14.13 5.28 -14.42
N VAL A 88 -13.26 5.48 -15.41
CA VAL A 88 -13.59 5.29 -16.82
C VAL A 88 -13.75 3.81 -17.17
N ALA A 89 -12.80 2.97 -16.73
CA ALA A 89 -12.77 1.55 -17.06
C ALA A 89 -14.00 0.80 -16.54
N PHE A 90 -14.46 1.13 -15.34
CA PHE A 90 -15.55 0.41 -14.67
C PHE A 90 -16.90 1.16 -14.67
N LYS A 91 -17.06 2.17 -15.53
CA LYS A 91 -18.31 2.96 -15.56
C LYS A 91 -19.56 2.15 -15.88
N LYS A 92 -19.42 1.05 -16.64
CA LYS A 92 -20.55 0.18 -17.06
C LYS A 92 -20.72 -1.06 -16.16
N ALA A 93 -19.87 -1.29 -15.17
CA ALA A 93 -20.00 -2.40 -14.24
C ALA A 93 -21.21 -2.20 -13.30
N LYS A 94 -21.79 -3.32 -12.82
CA LYS A 94 -22.88 -3.28 -11.82
C LYS A 94 -22.41 -2.55 -10.56
N ASP A 95 -23.30 -1.83 -9.88
CA ASP A 95 -22.91 -0.89 -8.81
C ASP A 95 -22.08 -1.54 -7.69
N SER A 96 -22.52 -2.67 -7.15
CA SER A 96 -21.77 -3.39 -6.09
C SER A 96 -20.35 -3.78 -6.54
N ALA A 97 -20.21 -4.37 -7.74
CA ALA A 97 -18.93 -4.75 -8.32
C ALA A 97 -18.07 -3.52 -8.70
N ARG A 98 -18.70 -2.47 -9.26
CA ARG A 98 -18.04 -1.23 -9.68
C ARG A 98 -17.32 -0.55 -8.53
N ARG A 99 -17.91 -0.50 -7.34
CA ARG A 99 -17.30 0.09 -6.15
C ARG A 99 -16.01 -0.63 -5.79
N MET A 100 -16.04 -1.95 -5.74
CA MET A 100 -14.88 -2.78 -5.39
C MET A 100 -13.82 -2.80 -6.46
N LEU A 101 -14.21 -2.87 -7.74
CA LEU A 101 -13.29 -2.78 -8.88
C LEU A 101 -12.50 -1.46 -8.86
N ARG A 102 -13.19 -0.33 -8.66
CA ARG A 102 -12.52 0.98 -8.57
C ARG A 102 -11.57 1.05 -7.37
N THR A 103 -12.04 0.65 -6.20
CA THR A 103 -11.23 0.69 -4.97
C THR A 103 -10.00 -0.22 -5.10
N ALA A 104 -10.18 -1.48 -5.49
CA ALA A 104 -9.08 -2.44 -5.62
C ALA A 104 -8.08 -2.06 -6.74
N THR A 105 -8.55 -1.36 -7.80
CA THR A 105 -7.67 -0.89 -8.87
C THR A 105 -6.80 0.27 -8.43
N VAL A 106 -7.37 1.26 -7.76
CA VAL A 106 -6.60 2.45 -7.35
C VAL A 106 -5.63 2.14 -6.22
N PHE A 107 -6.07 1.39 -5.20
CA PHE A 107 -5.33 1.21 -3.97
C PHE A 107 -4.48 -0.05 -3.99
N SER A 108 -3.16 0.14 -3.97
CA SER A 108 -2.15 -0.92 -3.89
C SER A 108 -1.90 -1.37 -2.46
N ASN A 109 -1.39 -2.59 -2.26
CA ASN A 109 -1.02 -3.11 -0.94
C ASN A 109 0.30 -2.52 -0.43
N ALA A 110 0.38 -1.19 -0.45
CA ALA A 110 1.56 -0.42 -0.10
C ALA A 110 2.04 -0.72 1.33
N ALA A 111 1.11 -0.75 2.30
CA ALA A 111 1.43 -0.89 3.71
C ALA A 111 1.93 -2.29 4.08
N PHE A 112 1.22 -3.36 3.69
CA PHE A 112 1.53 -4.73 4.11
C PHE A 112 2.56 -5.44 3.22
N MET A 113 2.76 -4.99 1.97
CA MET A 113 3.69 -5.62 1.04
C MET A 113 4.73 -4.63 0.50
N GLY A 114 4.32 -3.43 0.12
CA GLY A 114 5.20 -2.44 -0.50
C GLY A 114 6.31 -1.96 0.43
N ILE A 115 5.96 -1.42 1.61
CA ILE A 115 6.94 -0.89 2.57
C ILE A 115 7.92 -1.97 3.03
N PRO A 116 7.49 -3.17 3.48
CA PRO A 116 8.42 -4.23 3.86
C PRO A 116 9.35 -4.69 2.73
N LEU A 117 8.83 -4.72 1.50
CA LEU A 117 9.64 -5.09 0.35
C LEU A 117 10.69 -4.04 0.03
N ILE A 118 10.33 -2.76 0.09
CA ILE A 118 11.26 -1.64 -0.13
C ILE A 118 12.34 -1.63 0.94
N GLU A 119 11.99 -1.79 2.21
CA GLU A 119 12.97 -1.89 3.30
C GLU A 119 13.96 -3.03 3.04
N ALA A 120 13.48 -4.21 2.65
CA ALA A 120 14.32 -5.39 2.42
C ALA A 120 15.22 -5.26 1.18
N VAL A 121 14.76 -4.62 0.10
CA VAL A 121 15.49 -4.55 -1.18
C VAL A 121 16.34 -3.30 -1.29
N LEU A 122 15.83 -2.14 -0.86
CA LEU A 122 16.43 -0.82 -1.06
C LEU A 122 16.90 -0.16 0.24
N GLY A 123 16.51 -0.71 1.41
CA GLY A 123 16.96 -0.23 2.73
C GLY A 123 16.13 0.92 3.30
N SER A 124 16.60 1.43 4.46
CA SER A 124 15.85 2.39 5.30
C SER A 124 15.66 3.76 4.64
N GLU A 125 16.55 4.20 3.77
CA GLU A 125 16.36 5.48 3.06
C GLU A 125 15.18 5.40 2.10
N ALA A 126 15.11 4.36 1.29
CA ALA A 126 13.98 4.14 0.39
C ALA A 126 12.65 3.95 1.16
N THR A 127 12.72 3.48 2.41
CA THR A 127 11.56 3.35 3.28
C THR A 127 10.96 4.72 3.64
N ILE A 128 11.78 5.78 3.76
CA ILE A 128 11.28 7.15 3.91
C ILE A 128 10.37 7.51 2.72
N TYR A 129 10.85 7.29 1.50
CA TYR A 129 10.08 7.57 0.27
C TYR A 129 8.81 6.73 0.18
N ALA A 130 8.90 5.44 0.52
CA ALA A 130 7.74 4.55 0.59
C ALA A 130 6.70 5.03 1.62
N THR A 131 7.15 5.62 2.73
CA THR A 131 6.29 6.19 3.76
C THR A 131 5.58 7.45 3.27
N VAL A 132 6.29 8.34 2.57
CA VAL A 132 5.69 9.53 1.95
C VAL A 132 4.62 9.14 0.93
N TYR A 133 4.90 8.14 0.09
CA TYR A 133 3.89 7.55 -0.79
C TYR A 133 2.66 7.05 0.00
N ASN A 134 2.89 6.37 1.12
CA ASN A 134 1.82 5.82 1.96
C ASN A 134 0.98 6.91 2.65
N ILE A 135 1.54 8.09 2.95
CA ILE A 135 0.75 9.25 3.41
C ILE A 135 -0.25 9.65 2.33
N THR A 136 0.22 9.83 1.09
CA THR A 136 -0.66 10.14 -0.06
C THR A 136 -1.71 9.05 -0.27
N PHE A 137 -1.30 7.79 -0.23
CA PHE A 137 -2.21 6.64 -0.29
C PHE A 137 -3.32 6.73 0.75
N ASN A 138 -3.00 7.03 2.01
CA ASN A 138 -3.99 7.14 3.09
C ASN A 138 -4.96 8.31 2.86
N ILE A 139 -4.47 9.47 2.40
CA ILE A 139 -5.33 10.61 2.07
C ILE A 139 -6.32 10.23 0.97
N PHE A 140 -5.85 9.60 -0.11
CA PHE A 140 -6.72 9.15 -1.19
C PHE A 140 -7.65 8.02 -0.74
N LEU A 141 -7.21 7.09 0.09
CA LEU A 141 -8.03 5.99 0.59
C LEU A 141 -9.21 6.51 1.43
N TRP A 142 -8.94 7.43 2.37
CA TRP A 142 -9.98 7.99 3.24
C TRP A 142 -10.82 9.10 2.59
N SER A 143 -10.45 9.58 1.42
CA SER A 143 -11.26 10.48 0.58
C SER A 143 -11.94 9.73 -0.56
N LEU A 144 -11.17 9.39 -1.58
CA LEU A 144 -11.68 8.77 -2.81
C LEU A 144 -12.16 7.33 -2.60
N GLY A 145 -11.45 6.55 -1.75
CA GLY A 145 -11.87 5.19 -1.40
C GLY A 145 -13.22 5.19 -0.68
N VAL A 146 -13.42 6.10 0.28
CA VAL A 146 -14.72 6.32 0.93
C VAL A 146 -15.76 6.75 -0.10
N TYR A 147 -15.41 7.67 -1.00
CA TYR A 147 -16.31 8.12 -2.07
C TYR A 147 -16.74 6.97 -2.99
N PHE A 148 -15.87 6.04 -3.34
CA PHE A 148 -16.22 4.88 -4.16
C PHE A 148 -17.12 3.90 -3.42
N CYS A 149 -16.89 3.70 -2.12
CA CYS A 149 -17.59 2.70 -1.31
C CYS A 149 -18.93 3.21 -0.75
N THR A 150 -19.09 4.53 -0.51
CA THR A 150 -20.38 5.08 -0.09
C THR A 150 -21.43 4.87 -1.18
N ALA A 151 -22.50 4.18 -0.82
CA ALA A 151 -23.60 3.85 -1.72
C ALA A 151 -24.11 5.10 -2.44
N TYR A 152 -24.28 4.97 -3.74
CA TYR A 152 -25.33 5.68 -4.43
C TYR A 152 -26.62 5.05 -3.90
N ARG A 153 -27.20 5.59 -2.87
CA ARG A 153 -28.57 5.28 -2.53
C ARG A 153 -29.38 5.73 -3.74
N ASP A 154 -30.04 4.79 -4.38
CA ASP A 154 -30.69 4.88 -5.67
C ASP A 154 -31.04 6.32 -6.07
N MET A 155 -30.28 6.89 -7.00
CA MET A 155 -30.73 8.05 -7.77
C MET A 155 -31.80 7.63 -8.77
N ASP A 156 -32.62 6.64 -8.40
CA ASP A 156 -33.83 6.32 -9.09
C ASP A 156 -34.94 7.15 -8.44
N LYS A 157 -35.17 8.27 -9.03
CA LYS A 157 -36.41 8.99 -9.15
C LYS A 157 -36.46 10.45 -8.70
N ASP A 158 -35.71 10.89 -7.69
CA ASP A 158 -35.76 12.31 -7.31
C ASP A 158 -34.29 12.80 -7.15
N GLY A 159 -33.79 13.58 -8.10
CA GLY A 159 -32.45 14.12 -8.13
C GLY A 159 -32.06 14.92 -6.88
N ASP A 160 -32.04 14.28 -5.74
CA ASP A 160 -31.98 14.90 -4.43
C ASP A 160 -30.55 15.38 -4.13
N ILE A 161 -30.43 16.68 -4.05
CA ILE A 161 -29.19 17.42 -3.68
C ILE A 161 -28.68 16.95 -2.30
N ASP A 162 -29.55 16.42 -1.44
CA ASP A 162 -29.18 15.96 -0.09
C ASP A 162 -28.32 14.71 -0.09
N SER A 163 -28.51 13.76 -0.99
CA SER A 163 -27.68 12.55 -1.07
C SER A 163 -26.22 12.86 -1.45
N ARG A 164 -26.01 13.86 -2.29
CA ARG A 164 -24.65 14.32 -2.69
C ARG A 164 -23.95 15.06 -1.55
N LYS A 165 -24.67 15.88 -0.79
CA LYS A 165 -24.14 16.59 0.38
C LYS A 165 -23.79 15.61 1.50
N GLU A 166 -24.62 14.62 1.77
CA GLU A 166 -24.36 13.58 2.77
C GLU A 166 -23.12 12.76 2.42
N ARG A 167 -22.95 12.41 1.14
CA ARG A 167 -21.77 11.70 0.64
C ARG A 167 -20.49 12.52 0.80
N LEU A 168 -20.52 13.80 0.44
CA LEU A 168 -19.39 14.69 0.63
C LEU A 168 -19.07 14.90 2.12
N SER A 169 -20.08 15.05 2.97
CA SER A 169 -19.93 15.12 4.42
C SER A 169 -19.24 13.87 4.98
N THR A 170 -19.64 12.67 4.52
CA THR A 170 -19.01 11.41 4.91
C THR A 170 -17.54 11.34 4.46
N VAL A 171 -17.22 11.84 3.27
CA VAL A 171 -15.84 11.93 2.78
C VAL A 171 -15.02 12.88 3.65
N PHE A 172 -15.53 14.09 3.89
CA PHE A 172 -14.81 15.08 4.71
C PHE A 172 -14.60 14.62 6.17
N SER A 173 -15.62 14.02 6.79
CA SER A 173 -15.48 13.46 8.14
C SER A 173 -14.52 12.27 8.22
N SER A 174 -14.33 11.56 7.10
CA SER A 174 -13.41 10.44 7.01
C SER A 174 -11.97 10.86 6.74
N LEU A 175 -11.73 12.02 6.10
CA LEU A 175 -10.38 12.52 5.85
C LEU A 175 -9.55 12.67 7.13
N GLY A 176 -10.16 13.08 8.24
CA GLY A 176 -9.48 13.14 9.54
C GLY A 176 -8.82 11.83 9.94
N LYS A 177 -9.39 10.69 9.54
CA LYS A 177 -8.86 9.35 9.84
C LYS A 177 -7.53 9.06 9.14
N ALA A 178 -7.25 9.70 7.99
CA ALA A 178 -5.95 9.58 7.33
C ALA A 178 -4.83 10.18 8.18
N PHE A 179 -5.10 11.29 8.84
CA PHE A 179 -4.11 12.01 9.66
C PHE A 179 -3.94 11.38 11.05
N VAL A 180 -4.99 10.78 11.60
CA VAL A 180 -4.97 10.10 12.91
C VAL A 180 -4.49 8.64 12.79
N HIS A 181 -4.21 8.15 11.58
CA HIS A 181 -3.70 6.80 11.39
C HIS A 181 -2.30 6.65 12.01
N PRO A 182 -2.02 5.61 12.84
CA PRO A 182 -0.77 5.47 13.59
C PRO A 182 0.49 5.57 12.73
N VAL A 183 0.46 4.99 11.54
CA VAL A 183 1.57 5.06 10.57
C VAL A 183 1.80 6.49 10.07
N THR A 184 0.72 7.26 9.85
CA THR A 184 0.81 8.66 9.45
C THR A 184 1.36 9.53 10.58
N ILE A 185 0.90 9.30 11.82
CA ILE A 185 1.44 9.99 13.00
C ILE A 185 2.93 9.67 13.17
N ALA A 186 3.32 8.40 13.05
CA ALA A 186 4.72 7.99 13.14
C ALA A 186 5.58 8.65 12.04
N ALA A 187 5.05 8.81 10.83
CA ALA A 187 5.72 9.52 9.74
C ALA A 187 5.91 11.01 10.06
N PHE A 188 4.88 11.70 10.57
CA PHE A 188 5.00 13.11 10.96
C PHE A 188 5.99 13.31 12.11
N LEU A 189 5.96 12.45 13.13
CA LEU A 189 6.92 12.48 14.23
C LEU A 189 8.34 12.18 13.70
N GLY A 190 8.48 11.22 12.81
CA GLY A 190 9.76 10.90 12.16
C GLY A 190 10.30 12.07 11.33
N ILE A 191 9.46 12.72 10.52
CA ILE A 191 9.84 13.93 9.77
C ILE A 191 10.31 15.02 10.73
N LEU A 192 9.64 15.22 11.86
CA LEU A 192 10.04 16.19 12.86
C LEU A 192 11.45 15.88 13.41
N VAL A 193 11.72 14.62 13.75
CA VAL A 193 13.06 14.17 14.21
C VAL A 193 14.09 14.35 13.10
N PHE A 194 13.78 14.03 11.86
CA PHE A 194 14.68 14.18 10.72
C PHE A 194 15.04 15.65 10.44
N LEU A 195 14.10 16.58 10.64
CA LEU A 195 14.32 18.01 10.42
C LEU A 195 15.04 18.68 11.59
N LEU A 196 15.01 18.08 12.78
CA LEU A 196 15.65 18.61 13.99
C LEU A 196 16.91 17.77 14.28
N PRO A 197 18.00 18.36 14.77
CA PRO A 197 19.25 17.64 15.06
C PRO A 197 19.15 16.87 16.40
N ILE A 198 18.13 16.01 16.52
CA ILE A 198 17.83 15.23 17.74
C ILE A 198 17.97 13.71 17.54
N ASP A 199 18.49 13.30 16.39
CA ASP A 199 18.78 11.90 16.07
C ASP A 199 19.68 11.24 17.12
N GLY A 200 20.66 11.94 17.65
CA GLY A 200 21.52 11.48 18.73
C GLY A 200 20.77 11.13 20.03
N LEU A 201 19.61 11.72 20.28
CA LEU A 201 18.79 11.39 21.43
C LEU A 201 18.31 9.92 21.41
N PHE A 202 18.10 9.36 20.22
CA PHE A 202 17.62 7.98 20.03
C PHE A 202 18.75 6.98 19.82
N THR A 203 19.97 7.44 19.48
CA THR A 203 21.11 6.58 19.17
C THR A 203 22.11 6.43 20.31
N THR A 204 22.23 7.43 21.17
CA THR A 204 23.26 7.46 22.24
C THR A 204 22.78 7.05 23.66
N PRO A 205 21.51 7.28 24.10
CA PRO A 205 21.11 6.93 25.45
C PRO A 205 20.99 5.41 25.67
N PHE A 206 21.27 4.97 26.88
CA PHE A 206 21.12 3.57 27.33
C PHE A 206 22.00 2.56 26.54
N LEU A 207 23.24 2.93 26.27
CA LEU A 207 24.22 2.03 25.65
C LEU A 207 24.64 0.91 26.62
N VAL A 208 24.68 -0.32 26.09
CA VAL A 208 25.32 -1.48 26.74
C VAL A 208 26.25 -2.11 25.69
N GLU A 209 27.54 -2.15 25.95
CA GLU A 209 28.55 -2.69 25.02
C GLU A 209 28.41 -2.13 23.59
N ASP A 210 28.35 -0.81 23.45
CA ASP A 210 28.13 -0.08 22.19
C ASP A 210 26.77 -0.34 21.51
N LYS A 211 25.83 -1.03 22.16
CA LYS A 211 24.48 -1.26 21.67
C LYS A 211 23.46 -0.45 22.43
N ASN A 212 22.58 0.21 21.71
CA ASN A 212 21.46 0.96 22.29
C ASN A 212 20.26 0.04 22.51
N ILE A 213 19.87 -0.19 23.76
CA ILE A 213 18.77 -1.08 24.14
C ILE A 213 17.45 -0.66 23.47
N ILE A 214 17.18 0.66 23.43
CA ILE A 214 15.95 1.17 22.81
C ILE A 214 15.98 0.90 21.31
N TRP A 215 17.11 1.18 20.65
CA TRP A 215 17.26 0.95 19.20
C TRP A 215 17.07 -0.52 18.81
N GLU A 216 17.70 -1.42 19.55
CA GLU A 216 17.56 -2.87 19.29
C GLU A 216 16.15 -3.35 19.55
N SER A 217 15.47 -2.87 20.59
CA SER A 217 14.06 -3.19 20.87
C SER A 217 13.15 -2.73 19.76
N LEU A 218 13.32 -1.49 19.27
CA LEU A 218 12.57 -0.97 18.13
C LEU A 218 12.85 -1.79 16.86
N THR A 219 14.10 -2.19 16.64
CA THR A 219 14.50 -3.02 15.50
C THR A 219 13.84 -4.40 15.53
N MET A 220 13.76 -5.03 16.69
CA MET A 220 13.05 -6.31 16.84
C MET A 220 11.55 -6.15 16.53
N ILE A 221 10.92 -5.06 16.99
CA ILE A 221 9.51 -4.78 16.72
C ILE A 221 9.28 -4.51 15.23
N LYS A 222 10.10 -3.68 14.57
CA LYS A 222 9.95 -3.39 13.14
C LYS A 222 10.08 -4.64 12.28
N ASN A 223 10.96 -5.57 12.68
CA ASN A 223 11.20 -6.80 11.94
C ASN A 223 9.99 -7.75 11.93
N LEU A 224 8.98 -7.51 12.78
CA LEU A 224 7.71 -8.24 12.76
C LEU A 224 6.82 -7.82 11.58
N VAL A 225 7.04 -6.66 10.97
CA VAL A 225 6.17 -6.13 9.91
C VAL A 225 6.04 -7.09 8.74
N ALA A 226 7.15 -7.50 8.14
CA ALA A 226 7.14 -8.37 6.98
C ALA A 226 6.51 -9.76 7.28
N PRO A 227 6.96 -10.53 8.29
CA PRO A 227 6.41 -11.86 8.53
C PRO A 227 4.94 -11.84 8.94
N LEU A 228 4.53 -10.94 9.84
CA LEU A 228 3.15 -10.87 10.27
C LEU A 228 2.21 -10.39 9.16
N SER A 229 2.64 -9.42 8.34
CA SER A 229 1.88 -8.99 7.17
C SER A 229 1.63 -10.14 6.20
N MET A 230 2.64 -10.96 5.94
CA MET A 230 2.52 -12.11 5.04
C MET A 230 1.62 -13.21 5.62
N VAL A 231 1.73 -13.48 6.91
CA VAL A 231 0.81 -14.42 7.60
C VAL A 231 -0.64 -13.94 7.47
N VAL A 232 -0.92 -12.64 7.66
CA VAL A 232 -2.26 -12.07 7.47
C VAL A 232 -2.77 -12.27 6.05
N ILE A 233 -1.92 -12.03 5.05
CA ILE A 233 -2.29 -12.24 3.65
C ILE A 233 -2.55 -13.73 3.39
N GLY A 234 -1.71 -14.61 3.92
CA GLY A 234 -1.90 -16.07 3.84
C GLY A 234 -3.21 -16.54 4.45
N LEU A 235 -3.58 -16.04 5.64
CA LEU A 235 -4.87 -16.34 6.28
C LEU A 235 -6.05 -15.94 5.37
N ARG A 236 -5.99 -14.77 4.74
CA ARG A 236 -7.03 -14.29 3.81
C ARG A 236 -7.10 -15.11 2.52
N LEU A 237 -5.94 -15.50 1.96
CA LEU A 237 -5.89 -16.34 0.77
C LEU A 237 -6.51 -17.72 0.99
N ALA A 238 -6.42 -18.26 2.22
CA ALA A 238 -6.97 -19.57 2.57
C ALA A 238 -8.50 -19.63 2.51
N ASP A 239 -9.21 -18.49 2.71
CA ASP A 239 -10.67 -18.41 2.73
C ASP A 239 -11.31 -18.27 1.34
N ILE A 240 -10.52 -18.17 0.27
CA ILE A 240 -11.04 -17.80 -1.03
C ILE A 240 -11.53 -18.99 -1.84
N SER A 241 -12.73 -18.85 -2.38
CA SER A 241 -13.28 -19.74 -3.39
C SER A 241 -12.96 -19.22 -4.79
N PHE A 242 -12.30 -20.05 -5.59
CA PHE A 242 -11.99 -19.74 -6.99
C PHE A 242 -13.17 -19.96 -7.94
N LYS A 243 -14.34 -20.39 -7.43
CA LYS A 243 -15.53 -20.61 -8.26
C LYS A 243 -16.02 -19.28 -8.88
N GLY A 244 -16.36 -19.31 -10.16
CA GLY A 244 -16.87 -18.15 -10.91
C GLY A 244 -15.82 -17.09 -11.27
N PHE A 245 -14.54 -17.41 -11.07
CA PHE A 245 -13.43 -16.50 -11.29
C PHE A 245 -13.20 -16.19 -12.77
N PHE A 246 -13.31 -17.20 -13.63
CA PHE A 246 -12.97 -17.12 -15.04
C PHE A 246 -14.11 -16.59 -15.94
N THR A 247 -15.27 -16.25 -15.37
CA THR A 247 -16.46 -15.82 -16.13
C THR A 247 -16.70 -14.31 -16.10
N ASP A 248 -15.96 -13.55 -15.25
CA ASP A 248 -16.15 -12.11 -15.11
C ASP A 248 -15.13 -11.31 -15.94
N LEU A 249 -15.59 -10.68 -17.02
CA LEU A 249 -14.77 -9.84 -17.91
C LEU A 249 -14.14 -8.66 -17.16
N TYR A 250 -14.84 -8.09 -16.17
CA TYR A 250 -14.27 -6.98 -15.38
C TYR A 250 -13.14 -7.42 -14.47
N MET A 251 -13.09 -8.68 -14.07
CA MET A 251 -11.97 -9.25 -13.35
C MET A 251 -10.69 -9.23 -14.20
N TYR A 252 -10.78 -9.62 -15.47
CA TYR A 252 -9.63 -9.59 -16.38
C TYR A 252 -9.15 -8.16 -16.64
N LEU A 253 -10.10 -7.23 -16.83
CA LEU A 253 -9.76 -5.82 -17.00
C LEU A 253 -9.09 -5.24 -15.75
N PHE A 254 -9.62 -5.58 -14.55
CA PHE A 254 -9.03 -5.19 -13.28
C PHE A 254 -7.58 -5.70 -13.16
N ILE A 255 -7.35 -6.98 -13.47
CA ILE A 255 -6.03 -7.59 -13.41
C ILE A 255 -5.05 -6.91 -14.36
N PHE A 256 -5.48 -6.71 -15.61
CA PHE A 256 -4.66 -6.02 -16.58
C PHE A 256 -4.28 -4.62 -16.11
N LEU A 257 -5.25 -3.84 -15.66
CA LEU A 257 -5.01 -2.49 -15.16
C LEU A 257 -4.10 -2.50 -13.92
N ARG A 258 -4.39 -3.36 -12.93
CA ARG A 258 -3.67 -3.37 -11.65
C ARG A 258 -2.22 -3.82 -11.80
N HIS A 259 -1.95 -4.81 -12.64
CA HIS A 259 -0.62 -5.43 -12.75
C HIS A 259 0.23 -4.88 -13.88
N PHE A 260 -0.39 -4.32 -14.92
CA PHE A 260 0.34 -3.80 -16.08
C PHE A 260 0.00 -2.34 -16.37
N GLY A 261 -1.27 -2.00 -16.51
CA GLY A 261 -1.68 -0.66 -16.95
C GLY A 261 -1.22 0.45 -16.02
N LEU A 262 -1.48 0.33 -14.72
CA LEU A 262 -1.11 1.36 -13.73
C LEU A 262 0.40 1.40 -13.43
N PRO A 263 1.10 0.27 -13.24
CA PRO A 263 2.55 0.29 -13.11
C PRO A 263 3.25 0.85 -14.36
N PHE A 264 2.76 0.52 -15.56
CA PHE A 264 3.29 1.07 -16.79
C PHE A 264 3.04 2.59 -16.91
N ALA A 265 1.86 3.05 -16.51
CA ALA A 265 1.58 4.49 -16.41
C ALA A 265 2.53 5.20 -15.44
N THR A 266 2.95 4.53 -14.36
CA THR A 266 3.97 5.05 -13.45
C THR A 266 5.34 5.12 -14.11
N VAL A 267 5.74 4.08 -14.85
CA VAL A 267 7.00 4.09 -15.62
C VAL A 267 7.00 5.25 -16.61
N LEU A 268 5.90 5.44 -17.36
CA LEU A 268 5.78 6.57 -18.31
C LEU A 268 5.83 7.94 -17.61
N LEU A 269 5.19 8.08 -16.45
CA LEU A 269 5.26 9.32 -15.66
C LEU A 269 6.70 9.61 -15.23
N VAL A 270 7.41 8.62 -14.71
CA VAL A 270 8.82 8.76 -14.31
C VAL A 270 9.70 9.11 -15.52
N ALA A 271 9.50 8.41 -16.65
CA ALA A 271 10.24 8.70 -17.88
C ALA A 271 9.99 10.15 -18.37
N LEU A 272 8.74 10.61 -18.32
CA LEU A 272 8.37 11.99 -18.68
C LEU A 272 9.08 13.01 -17.77
N VAL A 273 9.09 12.77 -16.44
CA VAL A 273 9.74 13.67 -15.47
C VAL A 273 11.24 13.77 -15.73
N LYS A 274 11.90 12.64 -16.01
CA LYS A 274 13.32 12.63 -16.40
C LYS A 274 13.55 13.33 -17.74
N ALA A 275 12.67 13.14 -18.73
CA ALA A 275 12.80 13.73 -20.06
C ALA A 275 12.67 15.26 -20.05
N ILE A 276 11.91 15.85 -19.13
CA ILE A 276 11.81 17.32 -18.94
C ILE A 276 12.94 17.89 -18.06
N GLY A 277 13.93 17.05 -17.69
CA GLY A 277 15.13 17.49 -16.97
C GLY A 277 14.96 17.66 -15.46
N ILE A 278 13.89 17.09 -14.85
CA ILE A 278 13.73 17.10 -13.38
C ILE A 278 14.51 15.92 -12.82
N ASP A 279 15.51 16.22 -12.00
CA ASP A 279 16.27 15.21 -11.26
C ASP A 279 15.48 14.75 -10.03
N ILE A 280 15.16 13.46 -9.98
CA ILE A 280 14.45 12.80 -8.89
C ILE A 280 15.29 11.66 -8.28
N GLY A 281 16.60 11.63 -8.56
CA GLY A 281 17.50 10.57 -8.14
C GLY A 281 17.13 9.19 -8.70
N ASP A 282 17.87 8.17 -8.31
CA ASP A 282 17.68 6.81 -8.80
C ASP A 282 16.72 5.99 -7.94
N THR A 283 16.59 6.31 -6.65
CA THR A 283 15.78 5.56 -5.69
C THR A 283 14.29 5.87 -5.82
N VAL A 284 13.92 7.13 -6.08
CA VAL A 284 12.51 7.56 -6.20
C VAL A 284 11.76 6.79 -7.30
N PRO A 285 12.27 6.65 -8.53
CA PRO A 285 11.66 5.84 -9.56
C PRO A 285 11.38 4.41 -9.13
N LEU A 286 12.35 3.75 -8.51
CA LEU A 286 12.21 2.37 -8.04
C LEU A 286 11.10 2.23 -6.98
N VAL A 287 11.07 3.15 -6.01
CA VAL A 287 10.03 3.16 -4.98
C VAL A 287 8.64 3.33 -5.60
N LEU A 288 8.44 4.31 -6.49
CA LEU A 288 7.14 4.57 -7.12
C LEU A 288 6.67 3.36 -7.96
N ILE A 289 7.57 2.74 -8.72
CA ILE A 289 7.25 1.58 -9.55
C ILE A 289 6.93 0.36 -8.68
N ILE A 290 7.75 0.05 -7.66
CA ILE A 290 7.49 -1.04 -6.73
C ILE A 290 6.13 -0.84 -6.05
N MET A 291 5.87 0.35 -5.50
CA MET A 291 4.61 0.67 -4.81
C MET A 291 3.39 0.54 -5.73
N SER A 292 3.52 0.98 -6.98
CA SER A 292 2.45 0.85 -7.98
C SER A 292 2.23 -0.61 -8.42
N ALA A 293 3.28 -1.42 -8.46
CA ALA A 293 3.22 -2.82 -8.90
C ALA A 293 2.75 -3.80 -7.81
N THR A 294 2.65 -3.36 -6.54
CA THR A 294 2.08 -4.21 -5.49
C THR A 294 0.61 -4.57 -5.79
N PRO A 295 0.12 -5.73 -5.34
CA PRO A 295 -1.26 -6.17 -5.58
C PRO A 295 -2.30 -5.20 -4.99
N ALA A 296 -3.58 -5.48 -5.20
CA ALA A 296 -4.64 -4.69 -4.60
C ALA A 296 -4.57 -4.69 -3.06
N ALA A 297 -4.90 -3.55 -2.47
CA ALA A 297 -4.83 -3.35 -1.02
C ALA A 297 -5.79 -4.25 -0.26
N SER A 298 -5.30 -4.87 0.81
CA SER A 298 -6.15 -5.58 1.78
C SER A 298 -7.18 -4.67 2.45
N SER A 299 -6.97 -3.37 2.48
CA SER A 299 -7.94 -2.37 2.93
C SER A 299 -9.21 -2.34 2.06
N SER A 300 -9.18 -2.81 0.81
CA SER A 300 -10.38 -2.91 -0.03
C SER A 300 -11.44 -3.82 0.57
N THR A 301 -11.06 -4.95 1.18
CA THR A 301 -11.99 -5.82 1.92
C THR A 301 -12.52 -5.17 3.18
N MET A 302 -11.66 -4.49 3.95
CA MET A 302 -12.10 -3.75 5.15
C MET A 302 -13.10 -2.64 4.80
N PHE A 303 -12.89 -1.95 3.69
CA PHE A 303 -13.83 -0.92 3.20
C PHE A 303 -15.13 -1.55 2.71
N ALA A 304 -15.07 -2.71 2.05
CA ALA A 304 -16.26 -3.44 1.65
C ALA A 304 -17.16 -3.79 2.84
N GLU A 305 -16.58 -4.33 3.91
CA GLU A 305 -17.30 -4.63 5.16
C GLU A 305 -17.84 -3.37 5.84
N LYS A 306 -17.04 -2.31 5.91
CA LYS A 306 -17.39 -1.08 6.61
C LYS A 306 -18.50 -0.28 5.94
N PHE A 307 -18.56 -0.30 4.61
CA PHE A 307 -19.49 0.51 3.81
C PHE A 307 -20.56 -0.34 3.14
N ASP A 308 -20.78 -1.57 3.62
CA ASP A 308 -21.80 -2.50 3.13
C ASP A 308 -21.73 -2.72 1.61
N CYS A 309 -20.50 -2.99 1.13
CA CYS A 309 -20.24 -3.37 -0.25
C CYS A 309 -20.06 -4.89 -0.36
N ASP A 310 -19.82 -5.40 -1.58
CA ASP A 310 -19.56 -6.82 -1.81
C ASP A 310 -18.17 -7.25 -1.28
N ALA A 311 -18.10 -7.61 0.01
CA ALA A 311 -16.89 -8.06 0.68
C ALA A 311 -16.33 -9.37 0.08
N ALA A 312 -17.20 -10.25 -0.40
CA ALA A 312 -16.79 -11.50 -1.05
C ALA A 312 -16.08 -11.21 -2.38
N TYR A 313 -16.64 -10.29 -3.17
CA TYR A 313 -16.01 -9.85 -4.42
C TYR A 313 -14.70 -9.10 -4.18
N ALA A 314 -14.67 -8.19 -3.21
CA ALA A 314 -13.44 -7.49 -2.81
C ALA A 314 -12.33 -8.47 -2.41
N SER A 315 -12.66 -9.51 -1.62
CA SER A 315 -11.71 -10.54 -1.21
C SER A 315 -11.15 -11.32 -2.41
N LYS A 316 -12.00 -11.64 -3.40
CA LYS A 316 -11.56 -12.29 -4.65
C LYS A 316 -10.59 -11.40 -5.43
N LEU A 317 -10.89 -10.11 -5.60
CA LEU A 317 -10.01 -9.14 -6.29
C LEU A 317 -8.63 -9.07 -5.62
N VAL A 318 -8.60 -8.90 -4.30
CA VAL A 318 -7.35 -8.81 -3.53
C VAL A 318 -6.52 -10.06 -3.65
N ALA A 319 -7.14 -11.23 -3.47
CA ALA A 319 -6.42 -12.50 -3.49
C ALA A 319 -5.81 -12.82 -4.84
N PHE A 320 -6.60 -12.67 -5.89
CA PHE A 320 -6.11 -12.97 -7.22
C PHE A 320 -5.01 -12.02 -7.65
N SER A 321 -5.19 -10.76 -7.36
CA SER A 321 -4.14 -9.76 -7.53
C SER A 321 -2.87 -10.16 -6.76
N THR A 322 -3.01 -10.65 -5.51
CA THR A 322 -1.87 -11.07 -4.71
C THR A 322 -1.14 -12.27 -5.34
N ILE A 323 -1.87 -13.30 -5.77
CA ILE A 323 -1.24 -14.47 -6.39
C ILE A 323 -0.49 -14.09 -7.67
N LEU A 324 -1.08 -13.25 -8.51
CA LEU A 324 -0.43 -12.82 -9.76
C LEU A 324 0.79 -11.92 -9.53
N SER A 325 0.83 -11.18 -8.42
CA SER A 325 1.92 -10.26 -8.15
C SER A 325 3.28 -10.96 -8.00
N ILE A 326 3.31 -12.25 -7.71
CA ILE A 326 4.57 -13.03 -7.67
C ILE A 326 5.34 -12.96 -9.00
N LEU A 327 4.63 -12.94 -10.11
CA LEU A 327 5.22 -12.89 -11.45
C LEU A 327 5.26 -11.46 -12.00
N THR A 328 4.21 -10.68 -11.72
CA THR A 328 4.03 -9.37 -12.36
C THR A 328 4.88 -8.27 -11.72
N MET A 329 5.17 -8.32 -10.42
CA MET A 329 6.04 -7.33 -9.78
C MET A 329 7.48 -7.38 -10.32
N PRO A 330 8.16 -8.56 -10.38
CA PRO A 330 9.47 -8.65 -11.01
C PRO A 330 9.45 -8.25 -12.50
N ALA A 331 8.41 -8.66 -13.25
CA ALA A 331 8.28 -8.33 -14.66
C ALA A 331 8.18 -6.81 -14.90
N MET A 332 7.44 -6.08 -14.07
CA MET A 332 7.31 -4.62 -14.19
C MET A 332 8.62 -3.89 -13.91
N LEU A 333 9.45 -4.40 -12.99
CA LEU A 333 10.78 -3.82 -12.77
C LEU A 333 11.76 -4.10 -13.92
N LEU A 334 11.67 -5.28 -14.54
CA LEU A 334 12.43 -5.55 -15.76
C LEU A 334 12.06 -4.57 -16.88
N ILE A 335 10.75 -4.30 -17.04
CA ILE A 335 10.26 -3.30 -18.01
C ILE A 335 10.76 -1.90 -17.65
N ALA A 336 10.71 -1.53 -16.37
CA ALA A 336 11.19 -0.23 -15.89
C ALA A 336 12.69 0.01 -16.15
N ASN A 337 13.49 -1.05 -16.16
CA ASN A 337 14.93 -0.97 -16.47
C ASN A 337 15.23 -0.70 -17.96
N LEU A 338 14.22 -0.73 -18.84
CA LEU A 338 14.36 -0.40 -20.26
C LEU A 338 14.21 1.11 -20.54
N PHE A 339 13.73 1.87 -19.57
CA PHE A 339 13.48 3.33 -19.61
C PHE A 339 14.33 4.06 -18.56
#